data_03e2358af388daf083dd46f8b75cd97e
#
_entry.id   03e2358af388daf083dd46f8b75cd97e
#
_cell.length_a   1.000
_cell.length_b   1.000
_cell.length_c   1.000
_cell.angle_alpha   90.00
_cell.angle_beta   90.00
_cell.angle_gamma   90.00
#
_symmetry.space_group_name_H-M   'P 1'
#
loop_
_entity.id
_entity.type
_entity.pdbx_description
1 polymer ?
#
loop_
_entity_poly.entity_id
_entity_poly.type
_entity_poly.pdbx_seq_one_letter_code
_entity_poly.pdbx_strand_id
1 'polypeptide(L)'
;LGDVYKRQVMNGTTLSVKSTGAAGKGINCDGTLSIDNSTVKIITTGKQYVYNRLDSSAKGIKADGNLTINSGTIWVKTPGGEGSEGIESKSTLTVNGGDVSVYSYDDCMNASKSIVINGGNIYCYSSGNDGVDSNGTLTITGGTIVSIGTTSPEEGFDCDQNTFKITGGTILGIGGGTSTPTSSVCTQRTVIYGGSGSKGTLLSIQGSDQVMSYTIPRAYSQMTLLFSSSKLASGTTYTIYTGGSVTGGTEFYGLTVGGTYTTGSQVATFTPSSMVTSVGNVSSGGPGGGGGGWHW
;
A
#
# COMPACT_ATOMS: atom_id res chain seq x y z
N LEU A 1 -13.48 22.50 31.14
CA LEU A 1 -13.50 22.80 29.69
C LEU A 1 -13.56 21.46 28.99
N GLY A 2 -14.75 21.10 28.48
CA GLY A 2 -14.96 19.82 27.83
C GLY A 2 -14.09 19.70 26.56
N ASP A 3 -13.54 18.51 26.33
CA ASP A 3 -12.87 18.15 25.09
C ASP A 3 -13.85 18.33 23.93
N VAL A 4 -13.66 19.39 23.17
CA VAL A 4 -14.33 19.54 21.89
C VAL A 4 -13.64 18.58 20.94
N TYR A 5 -14.21 17.39 20.74
CA TYR A 5 -13.75 16.47 19.71
C TYR A 5 -13.88 17.18 18.35
N LYS A 6 -12.78 17.63 17.83
CA LYS A 6 -12.73 18.25 16.51
C LYS A 6 -13.02 17.14 15.48
N ARG A 7 -14.14 17.26 14.80
CA ARG A 7 -14.53 16.38 13.69
C ARG A 7 -14.61 17.19 12.43
N GLN A 8 -13.97 16.73 11.37
CA GLN A 8 -14.12 17.28 10.04
C GLN A 8 -14.80 16.28 9.13
N VAL A 9 -15.71 16.76 8.30
CA VAL A 9 -16.38 15.98 7.26
C VAL A 9 -16.26 16.74 5.94
N MET A 10 -15.73 16.10 4.94
CA MET A 10 -15.74 16.57 3.56
C MET A 10 -16.73 15.71 2.80
N ASN A 11 -17.76 16.33 2.24
CA ASN A 11 -18.78 15.63 1.45
C ASN A 11 -19.10 16.45 0.20
N GLY A 12 -19.02 15.83 -0.98
CA GLY A 12 -19.28 16.47 -2.27
C GLY A 12 -18.32 17.64 -2.57
N THR A 13 -17.14 17.64 -1.97
CA THR A 13 -16.19 18.76 -2.04
C THR A 13 -15.17 18.54 -3.14
N THR A 14 -14.82 19.60 -3.88
CA THR A 14 -13.63 19.62 -4.74
C THR A 14 -12.57 20.49 -4.08
N LEU A 15 -11.44 19.88 -3.71
CA LEU A 15 -10.33 20.55 -3.04
C LEU A 15 -9.03 20.34 -3.81
N SER A 16 -8.31 21.43 -4.08
CA SER A 16 -6.95 21.38 -4.62
C SER A 16 -6.01 22.19 -3.72
N VAL A 17 -5.00 21.55 -3.18
CA VAL A 17 -4.00 22.17 -2.28
C VAL A 17 -2.60 21.97 -2.83
N LYS A 18 -1.81 23.04 -2.83
CA LYS A 18 -0.37 22.99 -3.04
C LYS A 18 0.31 23.70 -1.87
N SER A 19 1.13 22.96 -1.09
CA SER A 19 1.93 23.52 0.00
C SER A 19 3.42 23.28 -0.28
N THR A 20 4.23 24.32 -0.16
CA THR A 20 5.67 24.30 -0.45
C THR A 20 6.52 24.62 0.78
N GLY A 21 5.89 25.11 1.85
CA GLY A 21 6.58 25.41 3.09
C GLY A 21 7.06 24.17 3.84
N ALA A 22 8.15 24.28 4.58
CA ALA A 22 8.62 23.22 5.46
C ALA A 22 7.50 22.80 6.42
N ALA A 23 7.37 21.51 6.69
CA ALA A 23 6.30 20.90 7.48
C ALA A 23 4.86 21.22 7.01
N GLY A 24 4.70 21.69 5.78
CA GLY A 24 3.40 22.03 5.23
C GLY A 24 2.49 20.82 5.07
N LYS A 25 1.23 20.94 5.46
CA LYS A 25 0.23 19.89 5.31
C LYS A 25 -0.84 20.32 4.32
N GLY A 26 -1.36 19.38 3.54
CA GLY A 26 -2.47 19.63 2.62
C GLY A 26 -3.79 19.74 3.39
N ILE A 27 -4.11 18.70 4.16
CA ILE A 27 -5.22 18.68 5.13
C ILE A 27 -4.62 18.30 6.48
N ASN A 28 -4.94 19.07 7.52
CA ASN A 28 -4.59 18.75 8.89
C ASN A 28 -5.83 18.85 9.78
N CYS A 29 -6.16 17.76 10.45
CA CYS A 29 -7.31 17.66 11.33
C CYS A 29 -6.86 17.18 12.72
N ASP A 30 -7.05 18.00 13.73
CA ASP A 30 -6.69 17.68 15.15
C ASP A 30 -7.64 16.64 15.78
N GLY A 31 -8.55 16.06 15.03
CA GLY A 31 -9.50 15.05 15.48
C GLY A 31 -9.80 14.04 14.41
N THR A 32 -11.06 13.64 14.27
CA THR A 32 -11.50 12.67 13.26
C THR A 32 -11.79 13.36 11.93
N LEU A 33 -11.37 12.71 10.82
CA LEU A 33 -11.63 13.17 9.45
C LEU A 33 -12.43 12.12 8.68
N SER A 34 -13.52 12.53 8.02
CA SER A 34 -14.23 11.72 7.05
C SER A 34 -14.23 12.41 5.68
N ILE A 35 -13.97 11.65 4.63
CA ILE A 35 -13.99 12.11 3.25
C ILE A 35 -15.01 11.26 2.48
N ASP A 36 -16.05 11.92 1.97
CA ASP A 36 -17.18 11.31 1.27
C ASP A 36 -17.38 11.99 -0.07
N ASN A 37 -17.56 11.22 -1.13
CA ASN A 37 -17.93 11.71 -2.47
C ASN A 37 -17.19 13.00 -2.89
N SER A 38 -15.91 13.10 -2.59
CA SER A 38 -15.10 14.31 -2.78
C SER A 38 -13.98 14.09 -3.78
N THR A 39 -13.58 15.15 -4.48
CA THR A 39 -12.39 15.18 -5.33
C THR A 39 -11.30 15.96 -4.62
N VAL A 40 -10.25 15.28 -4.20
CA VAL A 40 -9.16 15.87 -3.41
C VAL A 40 -7.84 15.71 -4.16
N LYS A 41 -7.16 16.82 -4.45
CA LYS A 41 -5.82 16.83 -5.04
C LYS A 41 -4.87 17.60 -4.15
N ILE A 42 -3.83 16.93 -3.65
CA ILE A 42 -2.85 17.53 -2.73
C ILE A 42 -1.44 17.33 -3.26
N ILE A 43 -0.65 18.40 -3.19
CA ILE A 43 0.79 18.39 -3.43
C ILE A 43 1.45 19.12 -2.25
N THR A 44 2.28 18.43 -1.47
CA THR A 44 3.12 19.06 -0.45
C THR A 44 4.58 18.74 -0.77
N THR A 45 5.39 19.78 -1.00
CA THR A 45 6.80 19.62 -1.39
C THR A 45 7.78 20.11 -0.33
N GLY A 46 7.25 20.57 0.82
CA GLY A 46 8.07 21.01 1.94
C GLY A 46 8.87 19.86 2.55
N LYS A 47 10.02 20.18 3.06
CA LYS A 47 10.85 19.24 3.84
C LYS A 47 10.46 19.28 5.31
N GLN A 48 11.03 18.39 6.10
CA GLN A 48 10.97 18.44 7.56
C GLN A 48 11.44 19.80 8.07
N TYR A 49 10.76 20.32 9.08
CA TYR A 49 11.16 21.48 9.85
C TYR A 49 11.61 21.03 11.24
N VAL A 50 12.81 21.43 11.64
CA VAL A 50 13.37 21.10 12.95
C VAL A 50 13.74 22.38 13.66
N TYR A 51 13.24 22.56 14.89
CA TYR A 51 13.56 23.69 15.76
C TYR A 51 13.54 23.26 17.24
N ASN A 52 14.62 23.52 17.95
CA ASN A 52 14.74 23.19 19.38
C ASN A 52 14.35 21.75 19.74
N ARG A 53 14.79 20.77 18.95
CA ARG A 53 14.46 19.32 19.06
C ARG A 53 12.97 18.97 18.83
N LEU A 54 12.16 19.93 18.45
CA LEU A 54 10.84 19.68 17.90
C LEU A 54 10.96 19.58 16.40
N ASP A 55 10.29 18.61 15.83
CA ASP A 55 10.24 18.47 14.39
C ASP A 55 8.80 18.31 13.89
N SER A 56 8.62 18.57 12.63
CA SER A 56 7.38 18.35 11.93
C SER A 56 7.66 18.12 10.45
N SER A 57 7.01 17.16 9.86
CA SER A 57 7.19 16.84 8.44
C SER A 57 6.00 17.27 7.61
N ALA A 58 6.23 17.46 6.30
CA ALA A 58 5.16 17.74 5.37
C ALA A 58 4.31 16.48 5.16
N LYS A 59 2.99 16.63 5.23
CA LYS A 59 2.03 15.54 5.03
C LYS A 59 1.02 15.90 3.95
N GLY A 60 0.48 14.90 3.26
CA GLY A 60 -0.64 15.13 2.37
C GLY A 60 -1.92 15.36 3.17
N ILE A 61 -2.42 14.32 3.80
CA ILE A 61 -3.61 14.34 4.65
C ILE A 61 -3.20 13.79 6.03
N LYS A 62 -3.46 14.54 7.09
CA LYS A 62 -3.19 14.11 8.46
C LYS A 62 -4.44 14.26 9.32
N ALA A 63 -4.73 13.24 10.12
CA ALA A 63 -5.72 13.31 11.20
C ALA A 63 -5.12 12.78 12.50
N ASP A 64 -5.31 13.52 13.61
CA ASP A 64 -4.86 13.05 14.93
C ASP A 64 -5.80 12.00 15.53
N GLY A 65 -7.04 11.91 15.03
CA GLY A 65 -7.99 10.84 15.30
C GLY A 65 -8.17 9.90 14.11
N ASN A 66 -9.28 9.16 14.10
CA ASN A 66 -9.60 8.28 12.99
C ASN A 66 -9.76 9.04 11.68
N LEU A 67 -9.21 8.49 10.60
CA LEU A 67 -9.36 8.99 9.24
C LEU A 67 -10.14 7.98 8.43
N THR A 68 -11.25 8.39 7.81
CA THR A 68 -12.09 7.51 7.00
C THR A 68 -12.28 8.10 5.61
N ILE A 69 -11.98 7.30 4.59
CA ILE A 69 -12.28 7.59 3.19
C ILE A 69 -13.40 6.66 2.78
N ASN A 70 -14.61 7.20 2.58
CA ASN A 70 -15.77 6.41 2.18
C ASN A 70 -15.89 6.28 0.67
N SER A 71 -15.59 7.36 -0.06
CA SER A 71 -15.72 7.41 -1.52
C SER A 71 -15.06 8.67 -2.10
N GLY A 72 -15.02 8.76 -3.42
CA GLY A 72 -14.49 9.94 -4.14
C GLY A 72 -13.17 9.64 -4.83
N THR A 73 -12.51 10.70 -5.33
CA THR A 73 -11.22 10.61 -6.02
C THR A 73 -10.17 11.39 -5.22
N ILE A 74 -9.17 10.70 -4.73
CA ILE A 74 -8.13 11.28 -3.87
C ILE A 74 -6.78 11.05 -4.51
N TRP A 75 -6.09 12.14 -4.81
CA TRP A 75 -4.76 12.13 -5.35
C TRP A 75 -3.81 12.95 -4.47
N VAL A 76 -2.76 12.30 -3.97
CA VAL A 76 -1.80 12.91 -3.04
C VAL A 76 -0.38 12.72 -3.55
N LYS A 77 0.45 13.77 -3.46
CA LYS A 77 1.88 13.70 -3.75
C LYS A 77 2.69 14.43 -2.69
N THR A 78 3.61 13.72 -2.02
CA THR A 78 4.42 14.22 -0.89
C THR A 78 5.91 13.82 -1.03
N PRO A 79 6.68 14.43 -1.94
CA PRO A 79 8.07 14.07 -2.19
C PRO A 79 9.07 14.76 -1.22
N GLY A 80 8.64 15.21 -0.05
CA GLY A 80 9.39 16.11 0.82
C GLY A 80 10.58 15.50 1.57
N GLY A 81 10.79 14.21 1.56
CA GLY A 81 11.80 13.48 2.34
C GLY A 81 11.19 12.72 3.51
N GLU A 82 12.02 12.32 4.47
CA GLU A 82 11.60 11.56 5.66
C GLU A 82 10.44 12.25 6.40
N GLY A 83 9.50 11.44 6.89
CA GLY A 83 8.27 11.87 7.54
C GLY A 83 7.23 12.49 6.60
N SER A 84 7.45 12.52 5.26
CA SER A 84 6.46 13.07 4.33
C SER A 84 5.50 12.01 3.83
N GLU A 85 4.72 11.46 4.74
CA GLU A 85 3.66 10.50 4.43
C GLU A 85 2.55 11.12 3.59
N GLY A 86 1.92 10.28 2.78
CA GLY A 86 0.80 10.69 1.95
C GLY A 86 -0.47 10.92 2.75
N ILE A 87 -0.95 9.87 3.42
CA ILE A 87 -2.17 9.87 4.24
C ILE A 87 -1.84 9.25 5.59
N GLU A 88 -1.96 10.05 6.65
CA GLU A 88 -1.60 9.66 8.01
C GLU A 88 -2.79 9.77 8.97
N SER A 89 -3.00 8.72 9.78
CA SER A 89 -3.88 8.75 10.94
C SER A 89 -3.10 8.41 12.20
N LYS A 90 -3.16 9.26 13.21
CA LYS A 90 -2.60 8.94 14.53
C LYS A 90 -3.48 7.95 15.31
N SER A 91 -4.46 7.34 14.66
CA SER A 91 -5.35 6.31 15.21
C SER A 91 -5.60 5.23 14.16
N THR A 92 -6.81 5.13 13.64
CA THR A 92 -7.21 4.15 12.61
C THR A 92 -7.45 4.86 11.28
N LEU A 93 -6.83 4.34 10.22
CA LEU A 93 -7.12 4.72 8.83
C LEU A 93 -8.06 3.68 8.22
N THR A 94 -9.22 4.12 7.75
CA THR A 94 -10.20 3.24 7.08
C THR A 94 -10.46 3.73 5.66
N VAL A 95 -10.37 2.83 4.69
CA VAL A 95 -10.78 3.07 3.30
C VAL A 95 -11.94 2.14 2.97
N ASN A 96 -13.14 2.70 2.80
CA ASN A 96 -14.33 1.95 2.44
C ASN A 96 -14.54 1.86 0.93
N GLY A 97 -13.98 2.81 0.17
CA GLY A 97 -14.13 2.89 -1.29
C GLY A 97 -13.43 4.12 -1.88
N GLY A 98 -13.71 4.36 -3.15
CA GLY A 98 -13.14 5.48 -3.92
C GLY A 98 -11.89 5.10 -4.71
N ASP A 99 -11.38 6.07 -5.47
CA ASP A 99 -10.14 5.99 -6.24
C ASP A 99 -9.05 6.78 -5.51
N VAL A 100 -8.11 6.08 -4.89
CA VAL A 100 -7.07 6.68 -4.05
C VAL A 100 -5.70 6.43 -4.65
N SER A 101 -4.99 7.49 -5.02
CA SER A 101 -3.64 7.41 -5.58
C SER A 101 -2.68 8.26 -4.76
N VAL A 102 -1.68 7.63 -4.18
CA VAL A 102 -0.70 8.27 -3.30
C VAL A 102 0.72 8.06 -3.82
N TYR A 103 1.46 9.15 -3.92
CA TYR A 103 2.88 9.18 -4.27
C TYR A 103 3.63 9.92 -3.16
N SER A 104 4.37 9.22 -2.36
CA SER A 104 5.12 9.78 -1.23
C SER A 104 6.63 9.56 -1.38
N TYR A 105 7.40 10.26 -0.56
CA TYR A 105 8.76 9.83 -0.26
C TYR A 105 8.75 8.80 0.85
N ASP A 106 8.09 9.10 1.95
CA ASP A 106 7.87 8.22 3.08
C ASP A 106 6.64 7.33 2.82
N ASP A 107 5.95 6.84 3.83
CA ASP A 107 4.80 5.94 3.64
C ASP A 107 3.69 6.60 2.83
N CYS A 108 3.06 5.83 1.94
CA CYS A 108 1.89 6.36 1.25
C CYS A 108 0.68 6.43 2.19
N MET A 109 0.45 5.38 2.96
CA MET A 109 -0.57 5.30 4.00
C MET A 109 0.07 4.86 5.30
N ASN A 110 -0.09 5.65 6.37
CA ASN A 110 0.40 5.31 7.70
C ASN A 110 -0.71 5.41 8.74
N ALA A 111 -0.73 4.50 9.70
CA ALA A 111 -1.63 4.58 10.84
C ALA A 111 -1.02 4.01 12.12
N SER A 112 -1.18 4.76 13.23
CA SER A 112 -0.58 4.38 14.51
C SER A 112 -1.24 3.17 15.19
N LYS A 113 -2.49 2.82 14.85
CA LYS A 113 -3.21 1.71 15.50
C LYS A 113 -3.65 0.62 14.54
N SER A 114 -4.22 1.00 13.40
CA SER A 114 -4.67 0.04 12.41
C SER A 114 -4.98 0.67 11.07
N ILE A 115 -4.80 -0.11 10.01
CA ILE A 115 -5.32 0.21 8.67
C ILE A 115 -6.38 -0.82 8.31
N VAL A 116 -7.54 -0.35 7.84
CA VAL A 116 -8.65 -1.18 7.39
C VAL A 116 -9.03 -0.77 5.97
N ILE A 117 -8.93 -1.69 5.02
CA ILE A 117 -9.32 -1.46 3.63
C ILE A 117 -10.48 -2.40 3.30
N ASN A 118 -11.67 -1.82 3.13
CA ASN A 118 -12.89 -2.55 2.82
C ASN A 118 -13.19 -2.57 1.31
N GLY A 119 -12.63 -1.63 0.54
CA GLY A 119 -12.88 -1.51 -0.89
C GLY A 119 -12.12 -0.35 -1.52
N GLY A 120 -12.47 -0.06 -2.78
CA GLY A 120 -11.86 1.01 -3.57
C GLY A 120 -10.74 0.53 -4.49
N ASN A 121 -10.25 1.46 -5.31
CA ASN A 121 -9.07 1.29 -6.16
C ASN A 121 -7.92 2.09 -5.55
N ILE A 122 -6.94 1.41 -5.01
CA ILE A 122 -5.88 2.04 -4.20
C ILE A 122 -4.53 1.80 -4.84
N TYR A 123 -3.84 2.89 -5.14
CA TYR A 123 -2.47 2.88 -5.62
C TYR A 123 -1.58 3.64 -4.66
N CYS A 124 -0.57 2.98 -4.14
CA CYS A 124 0.47 3.54 -3.27
C CYS A 124 1.84 3.37 -3.93
N TYR A 125 2.59 4.46 -4.06
CA TYR A 125 3.97 4.44 -4.54
C TYR A 125 4.85 5.26 -3.59
N SER A 126 5.55 4.58 -2.71
CA SER A 126 6.60 5.19 -1.91
C SER A 126 7.94 5.16 -2.65
N SER A 127 8.70 6.25 -2.57
CA SER A 127 10.02 6.34 -3.17
C SER A 127 11.15 6.06 -2.17
N GLY A 128 10.91 6.16 -0.90
CA GLY A 128 11.92 6.04 0.16
C GLY A 128 11.55 5.12 1.32
N ASN A 129 10.27 4.70 1.45
CA ASN A 129 9.80 3.87 2.56
C ASN A 129 8.72 2.89 2.10
N ASP A 130 7.69 2.64 2.91
CA ASP A 130 6.66 1.63 2.69
C ASP A 130 5.49 2.14 1.84
N GLY A 131 4.82 1.22 1.16
CA GLY A 131 3.60 1.55 0.45
C GLY A 131 2.44 1.78 1.43
N VAL A 132 2.17 0.80 2.27
CA VAL A 132 1.16 0.84 3.35
C VAL A 132 1.83 0.38 4.63
N ASP A 133 1.91 1.25 5.62
CA ASP A 133 2.49 0.99 6.94
C ASP A 133 1.44 1.13 8.03
N SER A 134 1.17 0.05 8.74
CA SER A 134 0.34 0.04 9.94
C SER A 134 1.18 -0.31 11.16
N ASN A 135 1.42 0.64 12.03
CA ASN A 135 2.11 0.39 13.30
C ASN A 135 1.27 -0.52 14.26
N GLY A 136 0.24 -1.12 13.73
CA GLY A 136 -0.65 -2.08 14.39
C GLY A 136 -1.26 -3.05 13.40
N THR A 137 -2.54 -3.36 13.53
CA THR A 137 -3.15 -4.36 12.66
C THR A 137 -3.45 -3.84 11.25
N LEU A 138 -3.28 -4.71 10.24
CA LEU A 138 -3.68 -4.44 8.87
C LEU A 138 -4.81 -5.41 8.47
N THR A 139 -5.94 -4.89 8.01
CA THR A 139 -7.09 -5.69 7.57
C THR A 139 -7.53 -5.27 6.18
N ILE A 140 -7.59 -6.21 5.25
CA ILE A 140 -8.09 -5.99 3.89
C ILE A 140 -9.23 -6.96 3.62
N THR A 141 -10.41 -6.41 3.30
CA THR A 141 -11.61 -7.20 3.03
C THR A 141 -12.09 -7.07 1.59
N GLY A 142 -11.55 -6.14 0.81
CA GLY A 142 -11.95 -5.91 -0.58
C GLY A 142 -11.08 -4.85 -1.28
N GLY A 143 -11.46 -4.54 -2.51
CA GLY A 143 -10.80 -3.53 -3.35
C GLY A 143 -9.77 -4.10 -4.32
N THR A 144 -9.24 -3.21 -5.17
CA THR A 144 -8.07 -3.45 -6.01
C THR A 144 -6.93 -2.59 -5.49
N ILE A 145 -5.87 -3.22 -5.01
CA ILE A 145 -4.79 -2.52 -4.30
C ILE A 145 -3.45 -2.87 -4.95
N VAL A 146 -2.70 -1.84 -5.32
CA VAL A 146 -1.29 -1.94 -5.72
C VAL A 146 -0.48 -1.06 -4.79
N SER A 147 0.36 -1.68 -3.96
CA SER A 147 1.18 -1.02 -2.96
C SER A 147 2.66 -1.27 -3.21
N ILE A 148 3.42 -0.20 -3.37
CA ILE A 148 4.82 -0.23 -3.77
C ILE A 148 5.67 0.46 -2.71
N GLY A 149 6.45 -0.35 -1.99
CA GLY A 149 7.54 0.10 -1.14
C GLY A 149 8.84 0.24 -1.91
N THR A 150 9.86 0.79 -1.28
CA THR A 150 11.19 0.89 -1.88
C THR A 150 11.98 -0.42 -1.73
N THR A 151 13.29 -0.36 -1.85
CA THR A 151 14.16 -1.54 -1.70
C THR A 151 14.33 -1.90 -0.23
N SER A 152 14.84 -3.10 0.06
CA SER A 152 15.07 -3.58 1.43
C SER A 152 15.68 -2.52 2.36
N PRO A 153 15.15 -2.37 3.59
CA PRO A 153 14.21 -3.30 4.24
C PRO A 153 12.72 -3.04 3.94
N GLU A 154 12.39 -2.00 3.19
CA GLU A 154 11.04 -1.45 3.07
C GLU A 154 10.06 -2.37 2.32
N GLU A 155 8.79 -2.23 2.61
CA GLU A 155 7.74 -3.18 2.27
C GLU A 155 6.66 -2.60 1.35
N GLY A 156 5.98 -3.46 0.59
CA GLY A 156 4.71 -3.09 -0.03
C GLY A 156 3.61 -2.93 1.02
N PHE A 157 3.59 -3.85 2.00
CA PHE A 157 2.71 -3.83 3.17
C PHE A 157 3.52 -4.12 4.41
N ASP A 158 3.56 -3.20 5.36
CA ASP A 158 4.09 -3.38 6.70
C ASP A 158 2.99 -3.30 7.77
N CYS A 159 3.12 -4.08 8.82
CA CYS A 159 2.29 -4.04 10.01
C CYS A 159 3.04 -4.44 11.29
N ASP A 160 4.34 -4.18 11.36
CA ASP A 160 5.18 -4.38 12.58
C ASP A 160 4.98 -5.74 13.26
N GLN A 161 4.86 -6.84 12.48
CA GLN A 161 4.57 -8.20 12.97
C GLN A 161 3.21 -8.34 13.70
N ASN A 162 2.33 -7.34 13.61
CA ASN A 162 0.97 -7.43 14.09
C ASN A 162 0.10 -8.31 13.17
N THR A 163 -1.18 -8.42 13.48
CA THR A 163 -2.11 -9.21 12.66
C THR A 163 -2.33 -8.57 11.30
N PHE A 164 -1.97 -9.28 10.24
CA PHE A 164 -2.30 -8.95 8.86
C PHE A 164 -3.40 -9.88 8.36
N LYS A 165 -4.61 -9.36 8.20
CA LYS A 165 -5.79 -10.12 7.81
C LYS A 165 -6.21 -9.80 6.38
N ILE A 166 -6.36 -10.85 5.53
CA ILE A 166 -6.87 -10.73 4.17
C ILE A 166 -8.07 -11.66 4.00
N THR A 167 -9.22 -11.09 3.63
CA THR A 167 -10.46 -11.87 3.41
C THR A 167 -11.08 -11.64 2.05
N GLY A 168 -10.59 -10.69 1.26
CA GLY A 168 -11.09 -10.38 -0.09
C GLY A 168 -10.22 -9.37 -0.80
N GLY A 169 -10.57 -9.07 -2.06
CA GLY A 169 -9.89 -8.10 -2.91
C GLY A 169 -8.90 -8.71 -3.90
N THR A 170 -8.34 -7.85 -4.75
CA THR A 170 -7.18 -8.14 -5.60
C THR A 170 -6.03 -7.28 -5.11
N ILE A 171 -5.05 -7.90 -4.49
CA ILE A 171 -4.05 -7.22 -3.69
C ILE A 171 -2.67 -7.57 -4.22
N LEU A 172 -1.89 -6.55 -4.55
CA LEU A 172 -0.49 -6.66 -4.91
C LEU A 172 0.33 -5.71 -4.03
N GLY A 173 1.29 -6.27 -3.31
CA GLY A 173 2.35 -5.54 -2.63
C GLY A 173 3.71 -5.88 -3.23
N ILE A 174 4.58 -4.91 -3.39
CA ILE A 174 5.96 -5.15 -3.82
C ILE A 174 6.91 -4.20 -3.10
N GLY A 175 8.01 -4.73 -2.63
CA GLY A 175 9.07 -4.01 -1.93
C GLY A 175 10.34 -4.84 -1.81
N GLY A 176 11.25 -4.43 -0.94
CA GLY A 176 12.39 -5.26 -0.51
C GLY A 176 11.95 -6.38 0.44
N GLY A 177 10.87 -6.15 1.17
CA GLY A 177 10.23 -7.10 2.09
C GLY A 177 8.70 -7.05 2.01
N THR A 178 8.03 -7.78 2.89
CA THR A 178 6.60 -7.69 3.17
C THR A 178 6.25 -8.32 4.51
N SER A 179 5.35 -7.71 5.25
CA SER A 179 4.69 -8.37 6.37
C SER A 179 3.90 -9.58 5.87
N THR A 180 3.95 -10.67 6.60
CA THR A 180 3.31 -11.93 6.24
C THR A 180 1.86 -11.97 6.74
N PRO A 181 0.86 -12.21 5.88
CA PRO A 181 -0.51 -12.36 6.33
C PRO A 181 -0.68 -13.49 7.36
N THR A 182 -1.46 -13.22 8.40
CA THR A 182 -1.69 -14.14 9.52
C THR A 182 -2.67 -15.24 9.09
N SER A 183 -2.15 -16.39 8.74
CA SER A 183 -2.91 -17.50 8.12
C SER A 183 -4.18 -17.90 8.86
N SER A 184 -4.18 -17.85 10.21
CA SER A 184 -5.31 -18.27 11.04
C SER A 184 -6.54 -17.36 10.96
N VAL A 185 -6.38 -16.12 10.48
CA VAL A 185 -7.48 -15.13 10.35
C VAL A 185 -7.79 -14.77 8.90
N CYS A 186 -6.98 -15.23 7.95
CA CYS A 186 -7.22 -15.04 6.52
C CYS A 186 -8.22 -16.04 5.98
N THR A 187 -9.04 -15.64 5.00
CA THR A 187 -9.95 -16.51 4.25
C THR A 187 -9.67 -16.48 2.75
N GLN A 188 -8.78 -15.64 2.29
CA GLN A 188 -8.29 -15.57 0.92
C GLN A 188 -6.81 -15.93 0.85
N ARG A 189 -6.45 -16.76 -0.13
CA ARG A 189 -5.07 -17.22 -0.28
C ARG A 189 -4.16 -16.12 -0.80
N THR A 190 -2.92 -16.19 -0.32
CA THR A 190 -1.83 -15.29 -0.67
C THR A 190 -0.61 -16.10 -1.12
N VAL A 191 0.04 -15.66 -2.17
CA VAL A 191 1.41 -16.07 -2.52
C VAL A 191 2.37 -14.92 -2.27
N ILE A 192 3.51 -15.24 -1.67
CA ILE A 192 4.62 -14.30 -1.49
C ILE A 192 5.80 -14.85 -2.29
N TYR A 193 6.23 -14.12 -3.30
CA TYR A 193 7.36 -14.51 -4.15
C TYR A 193 8.57 -13.63 -3.85
N GLY A 194 9.68 -14.28 -3.50
CA GLY A 194 10.97 -13.65 -3.29
C GLY A 194 11.94 -13.90 -4.45
N GLY A 195 12.54 -12.85 -4.98
CA GLY A 195 13.47 -12.93 -6.09
C GLY A 195 14.21 -11.62 -6.35
N SER A 196 14.45 -11.31 -7.59
CA SER A 196 14.95 -10.01 -8.06
C SER A 196 14.12 -9.55 -9.25
N GLY A 197 14.16 -8.27 -9.55
CA GLY A 197 13.40 -7.73 -10.67
C GLY A 197 14.01 -6.47 -11.26
N SER A 198 14.01 -6.34 -12.58
CA SER A 198 14.40 -5.11 -13.26
C SER A 198 13.17 -4.27 -13.56
N LYS A 199 13.33 -2.96 -13.52
CA LYS A 199 12.27 -2.03 -13.93
C LYS A 199 11.76 -2.35 -15.34
N GLY A 200 10.45 -2.39 -15.51
CA GLY A 200 9.79 -2.66 -16.77
C GLY A 200 9.65 -4.15 -17.13
N THR A 201 10.24 -5.05 -16.35
CA THR A 201 10.05 -6.50 -16.56
C THR A 201 8.64 -6.89 -16.14
N LEU A 202 7.97 -7.69 -16.98
CA LEU A 202 6.68 -8.29 -16.64
C LEU A 202 6.92 -9.52 -15.76
N LEU A 203 6.26 -9.60 -14.61
CA LEU A 203 6.15 -10.80 -13.78
C LEU A 203 4.72 -11.31 -13.91
N SER A 204 4.54 -12.61 -14.15
CA SER A 204 3.22 -13.19 -14.36
C SER A 204 3.02 -14.46 -13.55
N ILE A 205 1.83 -14.62 -12.97
CA ILE A 205 1.38 -15.85 -12.32
C ILE A 205 0.30 -16.47 -13.20
N GLN A 206 0.53 -17.70 -13.63
CA GLN A 206 -0.33 -18.46 -14.52
C GLN A 206 -0.79 -19.74 -13.84
N GLY A 207 -2.08 -20.06 -13.98
CA GLY A 207 -2.67 -21.36 -13.68
C GLY A 207 -3.20 -21.99 -14.97
N SER A 208 -4.45 -22.54 -14.94
CA SER A 208 -5.20 -22.87 -16.16
C SER A 208 -5.49 -21.63 -16.99
N ASP A 209 -5.66 -20.48 -16.28
CA ASP A 209 -5.87 -19.15 -16.85
C ASP A 209 -4.82 -18.18 -16.31
N GLN A 210 -4.70 -17.02 -16.95
CA GLN A 210 -3.89 -15.94 -16.41
C GLN A 210 -4.51 -15.45 -15.10
N VAL A 211 -3.73 -15.55 -14.01
CA VAL A 211 -4.13 -15.06 -12.69
C VAL A 211 -3.83 -13.58 -12.58
N MET A 212 -2.56 -13.21 -12.84
CA MET A 212 -2.12 -11.82 -12.89
C MET A 212 -0.86 -11.68 -13.73
N SER A 213 -0.64 -10.46 -14.24
CA SER A 213 0.67 -9.98 -14.72
C SER A 213 0.94 -8.61 -14.12
N TYR A 214 2.19 -8.35 -13.77
CA TYR A 214 2.58 -7.08 -13.16
C TYR A 214 3.87 -6.55 -13.76
N THR A 215 3.86 -5.28 -14.16
CA THR A 215 5.06 -4.59 -14.65
C THR A 215 5.83 -4.03 -13.48
N ILE A 216 7.01 -4.54 -13.20
CA ILE A 216 7.87 -4.15 -12.06
C ILE A 216 8.22 -2.66 -12.19
N PRO A 217 7.89 -1.81 -11.18
CA PRO A 217 7.96 -0.34 -11.31
C PRO A 217 9.37 0.22 -11.14
N ARG A 218 10.24 -0.50 -10.43
CA ARG A 218 11.65 -0.15 -10.18
C ARG A 218 12.52 -1.40 -10.11
N ALA A 219 13.85 -1.24 -10.16
CA ALA A 219 14.75 -2.36 -9.96
C ALA A 219 14.81 -2.73 -8.46
N TYR A 220 14.77 -4.05 -8.18
CA TYR A 220 14.97 -4.62 -6.87
C TYR A 220 16.06 -5.70 -6.97
N SER A 221 17.16 -5.53 -6.24
CA SER A 221 18.17 -6.58 -6.07
C SER A 221 17.64 -7.73 -5.20
N GLN A 222 16.83 -7.37 -4.21
CA GLN A 222 15.98 -8.25 -3.41
C GLN A 222 14.55 -7.74 -3.57
N MET A 223 13.69 -8.56 -4.12
CA MET A 223 12.28 -8.24 -4.39
C MET A 223 11.41 -9.22 -3.61
N THR A 224 10.46 -8.70 -2.89
CA THR A 224 9.37 -9.47 -2.29
C THR A 224 8.05 -8.97 -2.84
N LEU A 225 7.34 -9.85 -3.53
CA LEU A 225 6.02 -9.57 -4.10
C LEU A 225 4.98 -10.41 -3.39
N LEU A 226 4.00 -9.75 -2.78
CA LEU A 226 2.80 -10.35 -2.22
C LEU A 226 1.65 -10.21 -3.21
N PHE A 227 0.99 -11.31 -3.53
CA PHE A 227 -0.24 -11.29 -4.32
C PHE A 227 -1.32 -12.12 -3.66
N SER A 228 -2.51 -11.53 -3.50
CA SER A 228 -3.68 -12.21 -2.96
C SER A 228 -4.92 -11.94 -3.82
N SER A 229 -5.63 -13.00 -4.15
CA SER A 229 -6.84 -12.93 -4.98
C SER A 229 -7.68 -14.19 -4.80
N SER A 230 -8.99 -14.08 -5.03
CA SER A 230 -9.91 -15.22 -5.08
C SER A 230 -9.57 -16.24 -6.19
N LYS A 231 -8.72 -15.87 -7.15
CA LYS A 231 -8.23 -16.78 -8.21
C LYS A 231 -7.17 -17.78 -7.72
N LEU A 232 -6.61 -17.60 -6.53
CA LEU A 232 -5.66 -18.55 -5.96
C LEU A 232 -6.43 -19.68 -5.24
N ALA A 233 -6.46 -20.86 -5.85
CA ALA A 233 -7.18 -22.04 -5.33
C ALA A 233 -6.23 -23.04 -4.66
N SER A 234 -6.73 -23.76 -3.65
CA SER A 234 -5.97 -24.85 -2.99
C SER A 234 -5.75 -26.01 -3.96
N GLY A 235 -4.56 -26.58 -3.93
CA GLY A 235 -4.21 -27.75 -4.75
C GLY A 235 -4.03 -27.49 -6.24
N THR A 236 -4.21 -26.24 -6.71
CA THR A 236 -3.96 -25.84 -8.08
C THR A 236 -2.48 -25.45 -8.25
N THR A 237 -1.80 -25.99 -9.24
CA THR A 237 -0.42 -25.60 -9.53
C THR A 237 -0.39 -24.34 -10.37
N TYR A 238 0.42 -23.39 -9.95
CA TYR A 238 0.68 -22.12 -10.61
C TYR A 238 2.15 -22.03 -11.00
N THR A 239 2.41 -21.34 -12.11
CA THR A 239 3.78 -21.05 -12.57
C THR A 239 4.02 -19.55 -12.56
N ILE A 240 5.17 -19.14 -12.06
CA ILE A 240 5.65 -17.76 -12.11
C ILE A 240 6.59 -17.61 -13.27
N TYR A 241 6.35 -16.59 -14.11
CA TYR A 241 7.16 -16.25 -15.26
C TYR A 241 7.70 -14.82 -15.15
N THR A 242 8.83 -14.57 -15.80
CA THR A 242 9.35 -13.23 -16.06
C THR A 242 9.47 -12.99 -17.56
N GLY A 243 9.24 -11.75 -17.99
CA GLY A 243 9.16 -11.40 -19.42
C GLY A 243 7.85 -11.83 -20.05
N GLY A 244 7.86 -11.99 -21.38
CA GLY A 244 6.63 -12.21 -22.14
C GLY A 244 5.82 -10.93 -22.33
N SER A 245 4.54 -11.08 -22.64
CA SER A 245 3.60 -9.96 -22.78
C SER A 245 2.19 -10.37 -22.39
N VAL A 246 1.35 -9.41 -22.07
CA VAL A 246 -0.08 -9.62 -21.80
C VAL A 246 -0.91 -8.71 -22.69
N THR A 247 -2.02 -9.23 -23.21
CA THR A 247 -2.99 -8.48 -24.02
C THR A 247 -4.40 -8.67 -23.46
N GLY A 248 -5.18 -7.59 -23.46
CA GLY A 248 -6.52 -7.59 -22.83
C GLY A 248 -6.42 -7.69 -21.30
N GLY A 249 -7.54 -8.06 -20.67
CA GLY A 249 -7.67 -8.08 -19.21
C GLY A 249 -8.03 -6.70 -18.64
N THR A 250 -8.07 -6.62 -17.32
CA THR A 250 -8.31 -5.38 -16.57
C THR A 250 -6.98 -4.91 -15.99
N GLU A 251 -6.57 -3.70 -16.37
CA GLU A 251 -5.30 -3.11 -15.95
C GLU A 251 -5.54 -2.06 -14.87
N PHE A 252 -4.68 -2.08 -13.84
CA PHE A 252 -4.63 -1.07 -12.79
C PHE A 252 -3.18 -0.85 -12.35
N TYR A 253 -2.59 0.29 -12.70
CA TYR A 253 -1.22 0.67 -12.35
C TYR A 253 -0.18 -0.43 -12.55
N GLY A 254 -0.16 -1.03 -13.73
CA GLY A 254 0.76 -2.10 -14.11
C GLY A 254 0.33 -3.51 -13.69
N LEU A 255 -0.70 -3.65 -12.85
CA LEU A 255 -1.32 -4.93 -12.53
C LEU A 255 -2.41 -5.23 -13.56
N THR A 256 -2.26 -6.32 -14.31
CA THR A 256 -3.28 -6.83 -15.23
C THR A 256 -3.84 -8.15 -14.70
N VAL A 257 -5.15 -8.23 -14.56
CA VAL A 257 -5.87 -9.43 -14.14
C VAL A 257 -6.71 -9.95 -15.31
N GLY A 258 -6.59 -11.24 -15.63
CA GLY A 258 -7.16 -11.82 -16.83
C GLY A 258 -6.36 -11.44 -18.09
N GLY A 259 -6.96 -11.66 -19.26
CA GLY A 259 -6.29 -11.44 -20.55
C GLY A 259 -5.56 -12.67 -21.05
N THR A 260 -4.77 -12.48 -22.11
CA THR A 260 -3.95 -13.53 -22.71
C THR A 260 -2.48 -13.22 -22.48
N TYR A 261 -1.77 -14.14 -21.83
CA TYR A 261 -0.34 -14.03 -21.57
C TYR A 261 0.45 -14.80 -22.62
N THR A 262 1.43 -14.14 -23.25
CA THR A 262 2.45 -14.77 -24.08
C THR A 262 3.63 -15.12 -23.19
N THR A 263 3.94 -16.40 -23.10
CA THR A 263 4.88 -16.96 -22.12
C THR A 263 6.30 -16.39 -22.24
N GLY A 264 6.83 -15.93 -21.11
CA GLY A 264 8.23 -15.57 -20.89
C GLY A 264 9.04 -16.76 -20.34
N SER A 265 10.04 -16.44 -19.52
CA SER A 265 10.87 -17.45 -18.85
C SER A 265 10.25 -17.87 -17.52
N GLN A 266 10.08 -19.18 -17.32
CA GLN A 266 9.63 -19.73 -16.03
C GLN A 266 10.72 -19.52 -14.97
N VAL A 267 10.31 -19.03 -13.80
CA VAL A 267 11.22 -18.80 -12.66
C VAL A 267 10.86 -19.63 -11.43
N ALA A 268 9.59 -20.00 -11.25
CA ALA A 268 9.15 -20.84 -10.14
C ALA A 268 7.81 -21.52 -10.44
N THR A 269 7.46 -22.51 -9.61
CA THR A 269 6.11 -23.09 -9.52
C THR A 269 5.71 -23.20 -8.06
N PHE A 270 4.39 -23.16 -7.80
CA PHE A 270 3.87 -23.39 -6.47
C PHE A 270 2.46 -23.97 -6.51
N THR A 271 2.10 -24.68 -5.45
CA THR A 271 0.75 -25.23 -5.26
C THR A 271 0.26 -24.83 -3.87
N PRO A 272 -0.69 -23.90 -3.74
CA PRO A 272 -1.17 -23.46 -2.43
C PRO A 272 -1.80 -24.63 -1.67
N SER A 273 -1.24 -24.97 -0.50
CA SER A 273 -1.79 -25.91 0.48
C SER A 273 -2.25 -25.22 1.76
N SER A 274 -1.80 -23.99 1.99
CA SER A 274 -2.13 -23.14 3.13
C SER A 274 -2.69 -21.78 2.68
N MET A 275 -3.10 -20.93 3.62
CA MET A 275 -3.57 -19.57 3.30
C MET A 275 -2.45 -18.69 2.78
N VAL A 276 -1.23 -18.87 3.23
CA VAL A 276 -0.05 -18.15 2.75
C VAL A 276 0.97 -19.15 2.23
N THR A 277 1.44 -18.94 1.00
CA THR A 277 2.43 -19.76 0.34
C THR A 277 3.64 -18.90 -0.03
N SER A 278 4.81 -19.21 0.51
CA SER A 278 6.06 -18.53 0.18
C SER A 278 6.81 -19.29 -0.92
N VAL A 279 7.38 -18.57 -1.88
CA VAL A 279 8.09 -19.10 -3.05
C VAL A 279 9.38 -18.31 -3.26
N GLY A 280 10.49 -18.98 -3.44
CA GLY A 280 11.79 -18.34 -3.61
C GLY A 280 12.38 -17.78 -2.31
N ASN A 281 13.24 -16.78 -2.41
CA ASN A 281 13.92 -16.17 -1.28
C ASN A 281 13.12 -14.98 -0.74
N VAL A 282 12.07 -15.27 0.03
CA VAL A 282 11.20 -14.24 0.62
C VAL A 282 11.93 -13.55 1.77
N SER A 283 11.92 -12.21 1.77
CA SER A 283 12.24 -11.41 2.95
C SER A 283 10.94 -11.06 3.68
N SER A 284 10.82 -11.54 4.91
CA SER A 284 9.95 -10.87 5.88
C SER A 284 10.70 -9.61 6.28
N GLY A 285 10.09 -8.45 6.13
CA GLY A 285 10.68 -7.20 6.56
C GLY A 285 11.28 -7.36 7.96
N GLY A 286 12.38 -6.70 8.19
CA GLY A 286 12.92 -6.61 9.55
C GLY A 286 11.90 -5.92 10.46
N PRO A 287 12.06 -6.00 11.80
CA PRO A 287 11.41 -5.04 12.67
C PRO A 287 11.80 -3.67 12.11
N GLY A 288 10.80 -2.95 11.60
CA GLY A 288 11.02 -1.66 11.00
C GLY A 288 11.94 -0.91 11.93
N GLY A 289 13.08 -0.45 11.41
CA GLY A 289 13.91 0.49 12.12
C GLY A 289 13.03 1.70 12.35
N GLY A 290 12.19 1.64 13.38
CA GLY A 290 11.33 2.71 13.79
C GLY A 290 12.17 3.93 14.13
N GLY A 291 12.61 4.62 13.10
CA GLY A 291 13.06 6.02 13.15
C GLY A 291 11.87 6.94 13.41
N GLY A 292 10.77 6.40 13.89
CA GLY A 292 9.66 7.14 14.45
C GLY A 292 10.06 7.65 15.82
N GLY A 293 10.89 8.67 15.88
CA GLY A 293 10.92 9.54 17.03
C GLY A 293 9.47 9.98 17.25
N TRP A 294 9.00 9.89 18.49
CA TRP A 294 7.70 10.38 18.92
C TRP A 294 7.56 11.87 18.53
N HIS A 295 6.95 12.11 17.38
CA HIS A 295 6.70 13.46 16.87
C HIS A 295 5.34 13.92 17.38
N TRP A 296 5.35 14.88 18.28
CA TRP A 296 4.16 15.53 18.85
C TRP A 296 3.42 16.38 17.83
#